data_99eaeb9d35e38ef9df268d0c3e24ea64
#
_entry.id   99eaeb9d35e38ef9df268d0c3e24ea64
#
_cell.length_a   1.000
_cell.length_b   1.000
_cell.length_c   1.000
_cell.angle_alpha   90.00
_cell.angle_beta   90.00
_cell.angle_gamma   90.00
#
_symmetry.space_group_name_H-M   'P 1'
#
loop_
_entity.id
_entity.type
_entity.pdbx_description
1 polymer ?
#
loop_
_entity_poly.entity_id
_entity_poly.type
_entity_poly.pdbx_seq_one_letter_code
_entity_poly.pdbx_strand_id
1 'polypeptide(L)'
;VRQVVAKLNLTEPQSQNGLFDDMNDAIAAAKKAQQIVKKMPLDAREKVIANIRKKTIENAEILARMGVEETGMGNVGHKILKHKLTAEMTPGTEDITTTAWSGDKGLTLIEMGPFGVIGAITPCTNPSETIICNTIGMFAAGNTVVFNPHPAAIKTSNYAVDMINKASVE
;
A
#
# COMPACT_ATOMS: atom_id res chain seq x y z
N VAL A 1 -12.31 -1.86 11.44
CA VAL A 1 -11.03 -1.14 11.59
C VAL A 1 -11.19 0.03 12.55
N ARG A 2 -12.13 0.98 12.37
CA ARG A 2 -12.37 2.12 13.31
C ARG A 2 -12.50 1.72 14.78
N GLN A 3 -13.14 0.59 15.10
CA GLN A 3 -13.31 0.11 16.48
C GLN A 3 -12.01 -0.46 17.10
N VAL A 4 -11.07 -0.89 16.29
CA VAL A 4 -9.78 -1.43 16.74
C VAL A 4 -8.80 -0.30 17.05
N VAL A 5 -8.78 0.74 16.22
CA VAL A 5 -7.94 1.94 16.42
C VAL A 5 -8.36 2.71 17.68
N ALA A 6 -9.67 2.82 17.93
CA ALA A 6 -10.20 3.49 19.13
C ALA A 6 -9.91 2.78 20.47
N LYS A 7 -9.58 1.49 20.45
CA LYS A 7 -9.25 0.72 21.66
C LYS A 7 -7.78 0.81 22.12
N LEU A 8 -6.93 1.35 21.29
CA LEU A 8 -5.49 1.50 21.58
C LEU A 8 -5.21 2.95 21.98
N ASN A 9 -5.58 3.42 23.13
CA ASN A 9 -5.24 4.75 23.69
C ASN A 9 -3.75 5.11 23.50
N LEU A 10 -3.37 5.35 22.25
CA LEU A 10 -2.03 5.77 21.85
C LEU A 10 -2.09 7.29 21.65
N THR A 11 -1.32 8.04 22.42
CA THR A 11 -0.93 9.42 22.07
C THR A 11 -0.25 9.33 20.70
N GLU A 12 -1.02 9.58 19.64
CA GLU A 12 -0.51 9.52 18.27
C GLU A 12 0.39 10.72 18.02
N PRO A 13 1.58 10.50 17.42
CA PRO A 13 2.23 11.59 16.70
C PRO A 13 1.19 12.09 15.68
N GLN A 14 1.01 13.41 15.57
CA GLN A 14 0.00 14.02 14.72
C GLN A 14 0.30 13.69 13.25
N SER A 15 -0.17 12.51 12.80
CA SER A 15 -0.16 12.17 11.37
C SER A 15 -1.45 12.65 10.74
N GLN A 16 -1.36 13.44 9.70
CA GLN A 16 -2.50 13.67 8.82
C GLN A 16 -2.56 12.49 7.82
N ASN A 17 -3.44 11.51 8.10
CA ASN A 17 -3.74 10.41 7.16
C ASN A 17 -2.51 9.61 6.65
N GLY A 18 -1.58 9.28 7.54
CA GLY A 18 -0.38 8.50 7.19
C GLY A 18 0.77 9.31 6.62
N LEU A 19 0.67 10.66 6.62
CA LEU A 19 1.76 11.55 6.26
C LEU A 19 2.49 12.01 7.53
N PHE A 20 3.82 12.01 7.50
CA PHE A 20 4.68 12.36 8.64
C PHE A 20 5.79 13.29 8.17
N ASP A 21 6.17 14.23 9.03
CA ASP A 21 7.30 15.13 8.79
C ASP A 21 8.64 14.48 9.16
N ASP A 22 8.63 13.50 10.07
CA ASP A 22 9.81 12.76 10.52
C ASP A 22 9.72 11.28 10.15
N MET A 23 10.80 10.74 9.61
CA MET A 23 10.89 9.34 9.20
C MET A 23 10.80 8.36 10.38
N ASN A 24 11.32 8.73 11.56
CA ASN A 24 11.25 7.86 12.73
C ASN A 24 9.81 7.74 13.24
N ASP A 25 9.02 8.79 13.14
CA ASP A 25 7.59 8.77 13.48
C ASP A 25 6.81 7.89 12.52
N ALA A 26 7.08 8.00 11.21
CA ALA A 26 6.50 7.11 10.20
C ALA A 26 6.84 5.63 10.48
N ILE A 27 8.11 5.33 10.78
CA ILE A 27 8.56 3.97 11.12
C ILE A 27 7.89 3.49 12.41
N ALA A 28 7.79 4.33 13.43
CA ALA A 28 7.14 3.97 14.69
C ALA A 28 5.66 3.65 14.49
N ALA A 29 4.94 4.44 13.70
CA ALA A 29 3.55 4.19 13.34
C ALA A 29 3.40 2.89 12.53
N ALA A 30 4.26 2.67 11.53
CA ALA A 30 4.27 1.44 10.73
C ALA A 30 4.55 0.19 11.57
N LYS A 31 5.46 0.27 12.56
CA LYS A 31 5.73 -0.83 13.51
C LYS A 31 4.50 -1.17 14.34
N LYS A 32 3.74 -0.17 14.82
CA LYS A 32 2.49 -0.39 15.54
C LYS A 32 1.44 -1.05 14.63
N ALA A 33 1.24 -0.51 13.43
CA ALA A 33 0.31 -1.06 12.45
C ALA A 33 0.67 -2.51 12.06
N GLN A 34 1.95 -2.84 11.96
CA GLN A 34 2.43 -4.19 11.64
C GLN A 34 1.96 -5.23 12.64
N GLN A 35 1.83 -4.90 13.93
CA GLN A 35 1.32 -5.86 14.93
C GLN A 35 -0.16 -6.23 14.70
N ILE A 36 -0.89 -5.39 13.98
CA ILE A 36 -2.28 -5.61 13.60
C ILE A 36 -2.34 -6.35 12.27
N VAL A 37 -1.64 -5.84 11.26
CA VAL A 37 -1.66 -6.36 9.88
C VAL A 37 -1.22 -7.82 9.81
N LYS A 38 -0.17 -8.20 10.53
CA LYS A 38 0.32 -9.59 10.55
C LYS A 38 -0.70 -10.62 11.09
N LYS A 39 -1.71 -10.16 11.84
CA LYS A 39 -2.78 -11.00 12.39
C LYS A 39 -4.09 -10.88 11.61
N MET A 40 -4.12 -10.01 10.61
CA MET A 40 -5.32 -9.75 9.82
C MET A 40 -5.60 -10.94 8.89
N PRO A 41 -6.82 -11.49 8.90
CA PRO A 41 -7.21 -12.55 7.99
C PRO A 41 -7.10 -12.13 6.52
N LEU A 42 -6.95 -13.11 5.62
CA LEU A 42 -6.83 -12.84 4.17
C LEU A 42 -8.05 -12.09 3.61
N ASP A 43 -9.26 -12.49 4.00
CA ASP A 43 -10.51 -11.85 3.56
C ASP A 43 -10.61 -10.38 3.99
N ALA A 44 -10.08 -10.04 5.16
CA ALA A 44 -10.02 -8.65 5.60
C ALA A 44 -9.00 -7.83 4.80
N ARG A 45 -7.82 -8.42 4.47
CA ARG A 45 -6.83 -7.79 3.61
C ARG A 45 -7.37 -7.60 2.19
N GLU A 46 -8.09 -8.59 1.68
CA GLU A 46 -8.74 -8.53 0.36
C GLU A 46 -9.73 -7.36 0.26
N LYS A 47 -10.57 -7.15 1.28
CA LYS A 47 -11.51 -6.01 1.33
C LYS A 47 -10.78 -4.67 1.29
N VAL A 48 -9.69 -4.52 2.05
CA VAL A 48 -8.86 -3.30 2.02
C VAL A 48 -8.27 -3.10 0.63
N ILE A 49 -7.71 -4.14 0.01
CA ILE A 49 -7.15 -4.08 -1.33
C ILE A 49 -8.23 -3.71 -2.36
N ALA A 50 -9.41 -4.28 -2.27
CA ALA A 50 -10.54 -3.94 -3.15
C ALA A 50 -10.91 -2.45 -3.05
N ASN A 51 -10.92 -1.88 -1.84
CA ASN A 51 -11.15 -0.45 -1.64
C ASN A 51 -10.02 0.39 -2.25
N ILE A 52 -8.76 0.00 -2.07
CA ILE A 52 -7.60 0.69 -2.67
C ILE A 52 -7.72 0.68 -4.20
N ARG A 53 -8.02 -0.47 -4.81
CA ARG A 53 -8.23 -0.61 -6.26
C ARG A 53 -9.35 0.32 -6.76
N LYS A 54 -10.49 0.30 -6.09
CA LYS A 54 -11.65 1.16 -6.38
C LYS A 54 -11.27 2.64 -6.32
N LYS A 55 -10.66 3.08 -5.21
CA LYS A 55 -10.24 4.50 -5.04
C LYS A 55 -9.18 4.91 -6.04
N THR A 56 -8.28 4.01 -6.43
CA THR A 56 -7.29 4.29 -7.48
C THR A 56 -7.96 4.56 -8.82
N ILE A 57 -8.96 3.76 -9.20
CA ILE A 57 -9.69 3.95 -10.46
C ILE A 57 -10.48 5.26 -10.44
N GLU A 58 -11.16 5.55 -9.31
CA GLU A 58 -11.92 6.80 -9.11
C GLU A 58 -11.02 8.06 -9.21
N ASN A 59 -9.77 7.97 -8.75
CA ASN A 59 -8.82 9.08 -8.71
C ASN A 59 -7.77 9.05 -9.83
N ALA A 60 -7.89 8.15 -10.80
CA ALA A 60 -6.87 7.95 -11.85
C ALA A 60 -6.56 9.22 -12.65
N GLU A 61 -7.57 10.04 -12.93
CA GLU A 61 -7.38 11.30 -13.65
C GLU A 61 -6.63 12.34 -12.80
N ILE A 62 -6.99 12.48 -11.52
CA ILE A 62 -6.35 13.42 -10.59
C ILE A 62 -4.88 13.05 -10.43
N LEU A 63 -4.59 11.79 -10.13
CA LEU A 63 -3.22 11.27 -9.98
C LEU A 63 -2.38 11.46 -11.25
N ALA A 64 -2.98 11.20 -12.42
CA ALA A 64 -2.30 11.38 -13.70
C ALA A 64 -1.93 12.84 -13.98
N ARG A 65 -2.87 13.78 -13.75
CA ARG A 65 -2.62 15.21 -13.93
C ARG A 65 -1.56 15.71 -12.95
N MET A 66 -1.70 15.41 -11.66
CA MET A 66 -0.71 15.78 -10.64
C MET A 66 0.68 15.26 -10.99
N GLY A 67 0.80 14.00 -11.40
CA GLY A 67 2.09 13.40 -11.74
C GLY A 67 2.75 14.07 -12.95
N VAL A 68 2.00 14.41 -13.99
CA VAL A 68 2.54 15.12 -15.16
C VAL A 68 2.90 16.57 -14.80
N GLU A 69 2.06 17.28 -14.07
CA GLU A 69 2.30 18.67 -13.69
C GLU A 69 3.51 18.81 -12.76
N GLU A 70 3.67 17.92 -11.80
CA GLU A 70 4.76 17.98 -10.83
C GLU A 70 6.10 17.53 -11.41
N THR A 71 6.10 16.46 -12.22
CA THR A 71 7.34 15.84 -12.70
C THR A 71 7.74 16.27 -14.10
N GLY A 72 6.83 16.84 -14.88
CA GLY A 72 7.02 17.12 -16.31
C GLY A 72 7.11 15.85 -17.18
N MET A 73 6.80 14.65 -16.62
CA MET A 73 7.04 13.37 -17.29
C MET A 73 5.74 12.68 -17.71
N GLY A 74 5.72 12.22 -18.94
CA GLY A 74 4.67 11.41 -19.51
C GLY A 74 3.49 12.21 -20.08
N ASN A 75 2.39 11.51 -20.34
CA ASN A 75 1.16 12.04 -20.91
C ASN A 75 -0.02 11.66 -20.00
N VAL A 76 -0.91 12.61 -19.73
CA VAL A 76 -2.05 12.42 -18.83
C VAL A 76 -2.91 11.22 -19.24
N GLY A 77 -3.26 11.11 -20.52
CA GLY A 77 -4.10 10.01 -21.02
C GLY A 77 -3.45 8.64 -20.79
N HIS A 78 -2.16 8.52 -21.09
CA HIS A 78 -1.41 7.28 -20.82
C HIS A 78 -1.28 6.97 -19.33
N LYS A 79 -1.09 7.99 -18.49
CA LYS A 79 -1.02 7.79 -17.04
C LYS A 79 -2.36 7.38 -16.44
N ILE A 80 -3.50 7.89 -16.95
CA ILE A 80 -4.84 7.41 -16.55
C ILE A 80 -4.97 5.90 -16.81
N LEU A 81 -4.61 5.45 -18.02
CA LEU A 81 -4.63 4.02 -18.36
C LEU A 81 -3.71 3.21 -17.46
N LYS A 82 -2.52 3.75 -17.17
CA LYS A 82 -1.55 3.09 -16.30
C LYS A 82 -2.05 2.95 -14.86
N HIS A 83 -2.71 3.95 -14.29
CA HIS A 83 -3.31 3.84 -12.95
C HIS A 83 -4.40 2.77 -12.90
N LYS A 84 -5.27 2.72 -13.92
CA LYS A 84 -6.28 1.68 -14.04
C LYS A 84 -5.65 0.29 -14.12
N LEU A 85 -4.65 0.14 -15.01
CA LEU A 85 -3.91 -1.11 -15.13
C LEU A 85 -3.24 -1.53 -13.81
N THR A 86 -2.61 -0.57 -13.12
CA THR A 86 -1.98 -0.83 -11.80
C THR A 86 -3.03 -1.29 -10.79
N ALA A 87 -4.19 -0.66 -10.73
CA ALA A 87 -5.25 -1.05 -9.82
C ALA A 87 -5.82 -2.45 -10.12
N GLU A 88 -5.98 -2.78 -11.39
CA GLU A 88 -6.64 -4.01 -11.83
C GLU A 88 -5.68 -5.21 -11.83
N MET A 89 -4.44 -5.01 -12.25
CA MET A 89 -3.52 -6.11 -12.56
C MET A 89 -2.41 -6.33 -11.52
N THR A 90 -2.27 -5.44 -10.52
CA THR A 90 -1.29 -5.70 -9.46
C THR A 90 -1.71 -6.90 -8.64
N PRO A 91 -0.84 -7.93 -8.48
CA PRO A 91 -1.15 -9.10 -7.65
C PRO A 91 -1.48 -8.71 -6.21
N GLY A 92 -2.51 -9.33 -5.66
CA GLY A 92 -2.99 -9.14 -4.30
C GLY A 92 -3.01 -10.43 -3.50
N THR A 93 -4.04 -10.62 -2.69
CA THR A 93 -4.22 -11.83 -1.87
C THR A 93 -4.44 -13.09 -2.70
N GLU A 94 -4.92 -12.95 -3.93
CA GLU A 94 -5.12 -14.04 -4.89
C GLU A 94 -3.84 -14.81 -5.23
N ASP A 95 -2.68 -14.18 -5.15
CA ASP A 95 -1.38 -14.81 -5.45
C ASP A 95 -0.69 -15.41 -4.21
N ILE A 96 -1.29 -15.26 -3.03
CA ILE A 96 -0.76 -15.85 -1.80
C ILE A 96 -1.36 -17.24 -1.61
N THR A 97 -0.75 -18.24 -2.27
CA THR A 97 -1.20 -19.61 -2.23
C THR A 97 -0.27 -20.50 -1.42
N THR A 98 -0.87 -21.45 -0.65
CA THR A 98 -0.10 -22.50 0.03
C THR A 98 0.37 -23.52 -1.00
N THR A 99 1.65 -23.87 -0.97
CA THR A 99 2.19 -24.97 -1.78
C THR A 99 2.37 -26.21 -0.90
N ALA A 100 1.92 -27.35 -1.38
CA ALA A 100 2.01 -28.61 -0.68
C ALA A 100 2.69 -29.69 -1.53
N TRP A 101 3.59 -30.46 -0.91
CA TRP A 101 4.17 -31.67 -1.49
C TRP A 101 3.89 -32.85 -0.55
N SER A 102 3.43 -33.96 -1.12
CA SER A 102 3.17 -35.21 -0.41
C SER A 102 4.02 -36.33 -1.03
N GLY A 103 4.49 -37.23 -0.20
CA GLY A 103 5.24 -38.43 -0.60
C GLY A 103 5.25 -39.48 0.50
N ASP A 104 5.88 -40.64 0.24
CA ASP A 104 5.92 -41.79 1.18
C ASP A 104 6.47 -41.46 2.56
N LYS A 105 7.24 -40.38 2.68
CA LYS A 105 7.92 -39.98 3.93
C LYS A 105 7.27 -38.78 4.63
N GLY A 106 6.14 -38.27 4.12
CA GLY A 106 5.42 -37.20 4.78
C GLY A 106 4.83 -36.13 3.86
N LEU A 107 4.38 -35.03 4.48
CA LEU A 107 3.78 -33.87 3.85
C LEU A 107 4.57 -32.62 4.22
N THR A 108 4.90 -31.81 3.23
CA THR A 108 5.52 -30.48 3.41
C THR A 108 4.56 -29.42 2.93
N LEU A 109 4.29 -28.41 3.78
CA LEU A 109 3.54 -27.21 3.43
C LEU A 109 4.48 -26.01 3.43
N ILE A 110 4.35 -25.15 2.43
CA ILE A 110 5.05 -23.86 2.34
C ILE A 110 4.02 -22.76 2.27
N GLU A 111 4.13 -21.82 3.21
CA GLU A 111 3.36 -20.59 3.25
C GLU A 111 4.28 -19.39 3.35
N MET A 112 3.95 -18.30 2.66
CA MET A 112 4.71 -17.05 2.73
C MET A 112 4.35 -16.27 3.98
N GLY A 113 5.36 -15.82 4.72
CA GLY A 113 5.22 -14.95 5.88
C GLY A 113 5.64 -13.52 5.61
N PRO A 114 5.12 -12.52 6.37
CA PRO A 114 5.50 -11.13 6.19
C PRO A 114 6.94 -10.85 6.65
N PHE A 115 7.63 -9.96 5.94
CA PHE A 115 8.90 -9.39 6.40
C PHE A 115 8.72 -8.44 7.59
N GLY A 116 7.61 -7.71 7.61
CA GLY A 116 7.29 -6.74 8.64
C GLY A 116 7.10 -5.32 8.10
N VAL A 117 7.89 -4.37 8.58
CA VAL A 117 7.90 -2.99 8.08
C VAL A 117 8.89 -2.87 6.93
N ILE A 118 8.43 -2.43 5.77
CA ILE A 118 9.24 -2.29 4.57
C ILE A 118 9.46 -0.79 4.30
N GLY A 119 10.71 -0.40 4.08
CA GLY A 119 11.06 0.92 3.54
C GLY A 119 11.06 0.88 2.01
N ALA A 120 10.33 1.78 1.37
CA ALA A 120 10.21 1.84 -0.08
C ALA A 120 10.58 3.23 -0.62
N ILE A 121 11.66 3.29 -1.40
CA ILE A 121 12.06 4.50 -2.14
C ILE A 121 11.32 4.49 -3.47
N THR A 122 10.59 5.57 -3.78
CA THR A 122 9.77 5.65 -4.99
C THR A 122 10.35 6.63 -6.03
N PRO A 123 10.22 6.31 -7.33
CA PRO A 123 10.78 7.12 -8.41
C PRO A 123 9.91 8.34 -8.74
N CYS A 124 10.46 9.29 -9.50
CA CYS A 124 9.68 10.41 -10.07
C CYS A 124 8.93 10.03 -11.36
N THR A 125 9.35 8.98 -12.07
CA THR A 125 8.75 8.57 -13.36
C THR A 125 7.35 8.00 -13.21
N ASN A 126 7.10 7.25 -12.14
CA ASN A 126 5.83 6.59 -11.83
C ASN A 126 5.55 6.68 -10.32
N PRO A 127 5.41 7.88 -9.74
CA PRO A 127 5.36 8.05 -8.29
C PRO A 127 4.15 7.37 -7.66
N SER A 128 2.95 7.72 -8.08
CA SER A 128 1.71 7.18 -7.54
C SER A 128 1.47 5.73 -7.95
N GLU A 129 1.79 5.35 -9.17
CA GLU A 129 1.65 3.96 -9.64
C GLU A 129 2.51 3.01 -8.81
N THR A 130 3.76 3.41 -8.49
CA THR A 130 4.66 2.61 -7.65
C THR A 130 4.13 2.48 -6.22
N ILE A 131 3.61 3.56 -5.64
CA ILE A 131 3.01 3.53 -4.30
C ILE A 131 1.83 2.58 -4.26
N ILE A 132 0.91 2.67 -5.23
CA ILE A 132 -0.27 1.80 -5.31
C ILE A 132 0.13 0.34 -5.47
N CYS A 133 1.01 0.04 -6.44
CA CYS A 133 1.48 -1.31 -6.71
C CYS A 133 2.16 -1.92 -5.48
N ASN A 134 3.12 -1.21 -4.89
CA ASN A 134 3.85 -1.68 -3.72
C ASN A 134 2.93 -1.86 -2.51
N THR A 135 1.97 -0.94 -2.30
CA THR A 135 1.01 -1.09 -1.19
C THR A 135 0.18 -2.35 -1.35
N ILE A 136 -0.40 -2.60 -2.53
CA ILE A 136 -1.24 -3.78 -2.76
C ILE A 136 -0.44 -5.06 -2.50
N GLY A 137 0.72 -5.23 -3.12
CA GLY A 137 1.51 -6.46 -2.98
C GLY A 137 2.08 -6.66 -1.57
N MET A 138 2.65 -5.60 -0.97
CA MET A 138 3.23 -5.68 0.37
C MET A 138 2.15 -5.90 1.44
N PHE A 139 1.01 -5.22 1.34
CA PHE A 139 -0.09 -5.38 2.27
C PHE A 139 -0.77 -6.75 2.13
N ALA A 140 -0.96 -7.25 0.91
CA ALA A 140 -1.44 -8.60 0.66
C ALA A 140 -0.60 -9.64 1.40
N ALA A 141 0.72 -9.51 1.34
CA ALA A 141 1.67 -10.38 2.05
C ALA A 141 1.76 -10.11 3.58
N GLY A 142 0.93 -9.21 4.12
CA GLY A 142 0.85 -8.93 5.57
C GLY A 142 1.93 -7.98 6.09
N ASN A 143 2.53 -7.17 5.22
CA ASN A 143 3.52 -6.15 5.58
C ASN A 143 2.88 -4.77 5.74
N THR A 144 3.59 -3.88 6.43
CA THR A 144 3.38 -2.44 6.39
C THR A 144 4.52 -1.77 5.63
N VAL A 145 4.27 -0.58 5.07
CA VAL A 145 5.25 0.11 4.24
C VAL A 145 5.40 1.58 4.64
N VAL A 146 6.63 2.06 4.64
CA VAL A 146 6.98 3.48 4.78
C VAL A 146 7.60 3.93 3.47
N PHE A 147 6.97 4.88 2.81
CA PHE A 147 7.44 5.43 1.54
C PHE A 147 8.34 6.63 1.75
N ASN A 148 9.42 6.67 0.98
CA ASN A 148 10.27 7.86 0.83
C ASN A 148 10.21 8.31 -0.63
N PRO A 149 9.45 9.38 -0.95
CA PRO A 149 9.25 9.81 -2.32
C PRO A 149 10.49 10.49 -2.91
N HIS A 150 10.63 10.39 -4.24
CA HIS A 150 11.60 11.20 -4.95
C HIS A 150 11.30 12.70 -4.77
N PRO A 151 12.30 13.56 -4.56
CA PRO A 151 12.09 14.99 -4.31
C PRO A 151 11.27 15.72 -5.39
N ALA A 152 11.32 15.27 -6.65
CA ALA A 152 10.54 15.84 -7.75
C ALA A 152 9.11 15.28 -7.86
N ALA A 153 8.62 14.50 -6.88
CA ALA A 153 7.30 13.87 -6.94
C ALA A 153 6.63 13.76 -5.55
N ILE A 154 6.94 14.66 -4.64
CA ILE A 154 6.48 14.62 -3.24
C ILE A 154 4.96 14.81 -3.16
N LYS A 155 4.40 15.78 -3.88
CA LYS A 155 2.96 16.11 -3.82
C LYS A 155 2.10 14.96 -4.34
N THR A 156 2.45 14.41 -5.50
CA THR A 156 1.75 13.28 -6.11
C THR A 156 1.85 12.03 -5.23
N SER A 157 3.03 11.78 -4.66
CA SER A 157 3.26 10.65 -3.75
C SER A 157 2.44 10.78 -2.47
N ASN A 158 2.47 11.94 -1.84
CA ASN A 158 1.71 12.20 -0.62
C ASN A 158 0.19 12.08 -0.86
N TYR A 159 -0.31 12.59 -2.00
CA TYR A 159 -1.71 12.41 -2.35
C TYR A 159 -2.10 10.92 -2.50
N ALA A 160 -1.24 10.12 -3.14
CA ALA A 160 -1.47 8.69 -3.28
C ALA A 160 -1.50 7.98 -1.90
N VAL A 161 -0.59 8.31 -1.00
CA VAL A 161 -0.57 7.75 0.37
C VAL A 161 -1.81 8.15 1.15
N ASP A 162 -2.21 9.43 1.13
CA ASP A 162 -3.43 9.92 1.79
C ASP A 162 -4.68 9.19 1.28
N MET A 163 -4.81 9.06 -0.05
CA MET A 163 -5.91 8.34 -0.68
C MET A 163 -5.96 6.87 -0.23
N ILE A 164 -4.82 6.18 -0.25
CA ILE A 164 -4.72 4.77 0.16
C ILE A 164 -5.06 4.60 1.63
N ASN A 165 -4.54 5.47 2.49
CA ASN A 165 -4.81 5.40 3.92
C ASN A 165 -6.30 5.59 4.22
N LYS A 166 -6.96 6.53 3.56
CA LYS A 166 -8.42 6.70 3.66
C LYS A 166 -9.19 5.47 3.19
N ALA A 167 -8.81 4.90 2.03
CA ALA A 167 -9.42 3.68 1.51
C ALA A 167 -9.24 2.46 2.44
N SER A 168 -8.19 2.45 3.24
CA SER A 168 -7.88 1.34 4.16
C SER A 168 -8.71 1.34 5.43
N VAL A 169 -9.37 2.45 5.77
CA VAL A 169 -10.20 2.61 6.98
C VAL A 169 -11.70 2.66 6.71
N GLU A 170 -12.12 2.72 5.45
CA GLU A 170 -13.52 2.58 5.01
C GLU A 170 -13.95 1.10 5.06
#